data_e8e093d7bcccd09a2a597b467b179683
#
_entry.id   e8e093d7bcccd09a2a597b467b179683
#
_cell.length_a   1.000
_cell.length_b   1.000
_cell.length_c   1.000
_cell.angle_alpha   90.00
_cell.angle_beta   90.00
_cell.angle_gamma   90.00
#
_symmetry.space_group_name_H-M   'P 1'
#
loop_
_entity.id
_entity.type
_entity.pdbx_description
1 polymer ?
#
loop_
_entity_poly.entity_id
_entity_poly.type
_entity_poly.pdbx_seq_one_letter_code
_entity_poly.pdbx_strand_id
1 'polypeptide(L)'
;MSQGTIVQCIGAVTDIQFPRDAMPKVYDALLLEESGDASFAEKGLTFEVEQQLGDGIVRCIAMGSSDGLRRGMKVKNTGAPISVPVGHGTLGRIMDVLGRPIDEVGPIKTDEKRSIHQVAPAFAELSPSVDLLETGIKVIDLICPFAKGGKIGLFGGAGVGKTVNMLELINNIAKQHSGLSVFAGVGERTREGNDFYHEMSEAGVIKLDNLGESKVAMVFGQMNEPPGNRLRVALSGLTMAEKFRDEGRDILFFVDNIYRFTLAGTEVSALLGRMPSAVGYQPTLAEEMGKLQERITSTKTGSITSIQAVYVPADDLTDPSPATTFGHLDATVVLSRDIASLGIYPAVDPLDSTSRQVDPNVIGEDHYTTTRAVQATLQRYKELRDIIAILGMDELSPEDKLAVSRARKIQRFLSQPFHVAEVFTGSPGKFVPLKETIKGFKMIVNGECDALPEQAFYMVGGIEEAFEKAKTLQ
;
A
#
# COMPACT_ATOMS: atom_id res chain seq x y z
N MET A 1 -27.01 27.71 -1.89
CA MET A 1 -25.60 27.55 -2.31
C MET A 1 -25.04 28.89 -2.66
N SER A 2 -23.93 29.30 -2.03
CA SER A 2 -23.33 30.61 -2.28
C SER A 2 -22.44 30.59 -3.53
N GLN A 3 -22.36 31.77 -4.17
CA GLN A 3 -21.51 31.99 -5.34
C GLN A 3 -20.36 32.90 -4.95
N GLY A 4 -19.15 32.52 -5.38
CA GLY A 4 -17.94 33.31 -5.23
C GLY A 4 -17.37 33.78 -6.54
N THR A 5 -16.37 34.63 -6.44
CA THR A 5 -15.65 35.19 -7.59
C THR A 5 -14.15 35.03 -7.40
N ILE A 6 -13.46 34.52 -8.37
CA ILE A 6 -11.99 34.38 -8.35
C ILE A 6 -11.35 35.76 -8.34
N VAL A 7 -10.52 36.04 -7.35
CA VAL A 7 -9.79 37.29 -7.19
C VAL A 7 -8.30 37.17 -7.46
N GLN A 8 -7.73 35.98 -7.30
CA GLN A 8 -6.31 35.73 -7.53
C GLN A 8 -6.07 34.26 -7.89
N CYS A 9 -5.15 34.01 -8.82
CA CYS A 9 -4.65 32.68 -9.18
C CYS A 9 -3.13 32.67 -9.07
N ILE A 10 -2.58 31.70 -8.30
CA ILE A 10 -1.15 31.50 -8.12
C ILE A 10 -0.88 30.01 -8.35
N GLY A 11 -0.65 29.60 -9.61
CA GLY A 11 -0.49 28.20 -9.92
C GLY A 11 -1.72 27.37 -9.52
N ALA A 12 -1.50 26.34 -8.71
CA ALA A 12 -2.58 25.48 -8.21
C ALA A 12 -3.42 26.09 -7.08
N VAL A 13 -3.02 27.26 -6.55
CA VAL A 13 -3.74 27.98 -5.49
C VAL A 13 -4.59 29.07 -6.08
N THR A 14 -5.84 29.16 -5.63
CA THR A 14 -6.81 30.15 -6.10
C THR A 14 -7.48 30.80 -4.90
N ASP A 15 -7.49 32.13 -4.88
CA ASP A 15 -8.22 32.92 -3.88
C ASP A 15 -9.58 33.31 -4.45
N ILE A 16 -10.64 33.05 -3.69
CA ILE A 16 -12.03 33.23 -4.12
C ILE A 16 -12.73 34.05 -3.06
N GLN A 17 -13.41 35.10 -3.51
CA GLN A 17 -14.21 35.99 -2.64
C GLN A 17 -15.66 35.52 -2.60
N PHE A 18 -16.18 35.38 -1.38
CA PHE A 18 -17.58 35.08 -1.10
C PHE A 18 -18.21 36.20 -0.26
N PRO A 19 -19.54 36.29 -0.23
CA PRO A 19 -20.24 37.14 0.74
C PRO A 19 -19.86 36.72 2.18
N ARG A 20 -19.67 37.71 3.07
CA ARG A 20 -19.21 37.45 4.46
C ARG A 20 -20.18 36.59 5.28
N ASP A 21 -21.45 36.64 4.95
CA ASP A 21 -22.53 35.88 5.60
C ASP A 21 -22.72 34.48 4.98
N ALA A 22 -21.99 34.15 3.90
CA ALA A 22 -22.09 32.89 3.17
C ALA A 22 -20.71 32.28 2.82
N MET A 23 -19.79 32.34 3.77
CA MET A 23 -18.44 31.83 3.61
C MET A 23 -18.42 30.31 3.56
N PRO A 24 -17.65 29.70 2.62
CA PRO A 24 -17.36 28.27 2.66
C PRO A 24 -16.59 27.88 3.92
N LYS A 25 -16.81 26.66 4.37
CA LYS A 25 -16.00 26.05 5.43
C LYS A 25 -14.71 25.50 4.87
N VAL A 26 -13.71 25.34 5.72
CA VAL A 26 -12.48 24.60 5.35
C VAL A 26 -12.86 23.18 4.91
N TYR A 27 -12.26 22.74 3.81
CA TYR A 27 -12.52 21.49 3.10
C TYR A 27 -13.80 21.46 2.24
N ASP A 28 -14.61 22.50 2.21
CA ASP A 28 -15.72 22.55 1.26
C ASP A 28 -15.21 22.45 -0.19
N ALA A 29 -15.91 21.68 -1.01
CA ALA A 29 -15.66 21.58 -2.44
C ALA A 29 -16.39 22.72 -3.16
N LEU A 30 -15.65 23.41 -4.04
CA LEU A 30 -16.18 24.50 -4.86
C LEU A 30 -16.09 24.08 -6.32
N LEU A 31 -17.12 24.40 -7.11
CA LEU A 31 -17.18 24.09 -8.52
C LEU A 31 -17.05 25.38 -9.35
N LEU A 32 -16.17 25.36 -10.35
CA LEU A 32 -16.12 26.41 -11.33
C LEU A 32 -17.42 26.40 -12.14
N GLU A 33 -18.11 27.54 -12.19
CA GLU A 33 -19.28 27.70 -13.04
C GLU A 33 -18.86 27.91 -14.51
N GLU A 34 -19.75 27.58 -15.44
CA GLU A 34 -19.49 27.73 -16.86
C GLU A 34 -19.08 29.15 -17.21
N SER A 35 -17.88 29.31 -17.74
CA SER A 35 -17.32 30.61 -18.12
C SER A 35 -17.35 30.85 -19.62
N GLY A 36 -18.18 30.20 -20.39
CA GLY A 36 -18.22 30.33 -21.84
C GLY A 36 -16.98 29.75 -22.56
N ASP A 37 -16.03 29.23 -21.82
CA ASP A 37 -14.82 28.60 -22.34
C ASP A 37 -15.02 27.10 -22.26
N ALA A 38 -15.25 26.43 -23.38
CA ALA A 38 -15.59 25.02 -23.47
C ALA A 38 -14.57 24.08 -22.78
N SER A 39 -13.34 24.56 -22.62
CA SER A 39 -12.26 23.76 -22.00
C SER A 39 -12.45 23.46 -20.50
N PHE A 40 -13.20 24.29 -19.77
CA PHE A 40 -13.49 24.08 -18.35
C PHE A 40 -14.86 23.45 -18.10
N ALA A 41 -15.83 23.71 -18.97
CA ALA A 41 -17.19 23.18 -18.84
C ALA A 41 -17.22 21.63 -18.92
N GLU A 42 -16.40 21.04 -19.80
CA GLU A 42 -16.32 19.60 -19.98
C GLU A 42 -15.60 18.89 -18.80
N LYS A 43 -14.69 19.59 -18.12
CA LYS A 43 -13.84 18.99 -17.08
C LYS A 43 -14.32 19.18 -15.64
N GLY A 44 -15.27 20.12 -15.42
CA GLY A 44 -15.82 20.36 -14.08
C GLY A 44 -14.74 20.59 -13.03
N LEU A 45 -13.92 21.67 -13.18
CA LEU A 45 -12.84 21.96 -12.25
C LEU A 45 -13.37 22.19 -10.83
N THR A 46 -12.83 21.44 -9.88
CA THR A 46 -13.18 21.49 -8.47
C THR A 46 -12.02 22.08 -7.66
N PHE A 47 -12.35 22.91 -6.69
CA PHE A 47 -11.42 23.45 -5.70
C PHE A 47 -11.74 22.90 -4.32
N GLU A 48 -10.75 22.78 -3.48
CA GLU A 48 -10.94 22.51 -2.05
C GLU A 48 -10.48 23.71 -1.24
N VAL A 49 -11.33 24.18 -0.30
CA VAL A 49 -11.00 25.27 0.61
C VAL A 49 -9.98 24.81 1.64
N GLU A 50 -8.83 25.47 1.69
CA GLU A 50 -7.75 25.15 2.64
C GLU A 50 -7.65 26.16 3.77
N GLN A 51 -7.91 27.44 3.50
CA GLN A 51 -7.79 28.52 4.47
C GLN A 51 -8.86 29.58 4.26
N GLN A 52 -9.26 30.22 5.36
CA GLN A 52 -10.02 31.45 5.34
C GLN A 52 -9.06 32.61 5.64
N LEU A 53 -8.91 33.55 4.69
CA LEU A 53 -7.94 34.63 4.79
C LEU A 53 -8.50 35.88 5.45
N GLY A 54 -9.81 35.93 5.75
CA GLY A 54 -10.53 37.13 6.17
C GLY A 54 -11.09 37.90 4.99
N ASP A 55 -11.87 38.96 5.26
CA ASP A 55 -12.50 39.84 4.27
C ASP A 55 -13.33 39.12 3.19
N GLY A 56 -13.88 37.97 3.51
CA GLY A 56 -14.67 37.17 2.57
C GLY A 56 -13.85 36.36 1.58
N ILE A 57 -12.54 36.22 1.78
CA ILE A 57 -11.65 35.49 0.87
C ILE A 57 -11.31 34.13 1.48
N VAL A 58 -11.43 33.08 0.66
CA VAL A 58 -10.95 31.75 0.94
C VAL A 58 -9.83 31.37 -0.01
N ARG A 59 -8.81 30.72 0.51
CA ARG A 59 -7.71 30.17 -0.29
C ARG A 59 -7.94 28.69 -0.54
N CYS A 60 -7.91 28.31 -1.80
CA CYS A 60 -8.26 26.97 -2.26
C CYS A 60 -7.15 26.35 -3.08
N ILE A 61 -7.12 25.02 -3.14
CA ILE A 61 -6.29 24.26 -4.08
C ILE A 61 -7.16 23.67 -5.17
N ALA A 62 -6.65 23.70 -6.41
CA ALA A 62 -7.34 23.11 -7.56
C ALA A 62 -7.14 21.60 -7.60
N MET A 63 -8.21 20.87 -7.88
CA MET A 63 -8.21 19.41 -8.11
C MET A 63 -8.17 19.10 -9.62
N GLY A 64 -7.33 19.80 -10.36
CA GLY A 64 -7.14 19.70 -11.79
C GLY A 64 -6.28 20.85 -12.28
N SER A 65 -6.03 20.89 -13.61
CA SER A 65 -5.26 21.99 -14.19
C SER A 65 -5.96 23.31 -13.97
N SER A 66 -5.21 24.29 -13.48
CA SER A 66 -5.62 25.68 -13.30
C SER A 66 -5.32 26.56 -14.52
N ASP A 67 -4.79 25.98 -15.60
CA ASP A 67 -4.44 26.71 -16.81
C ASP A 67 -5.69 27.32 -17.44
N GLY A 68 -5.66 28.63 -17.69
CA GLY A 68 -6.78 29.37 -18.25
C GLY A 68 -7.72 29.99 -17.22
N LEU A 69 -7.51 29.79 -15.91
CA LEU A 69 -8.26 30.50 -14.89
C LEU A 69 -7.97 32.01 -14.93
N ARG A 70 -9.03 32.80 -14.71
CA ARG A 70 -8.95 34.27 -14.73
C ARG A 70 -9.72 34.86 -13.55
N ARG A 71 -9.31 36.04 -13.15
CA ARG A 71 -10.10 36.87 -12.23
C ARG A 71 -11.51 37.09 -12.77
N GLY A 72 -12.49 37.12 -11.90
CA GLY A 72 -13.88 37.37 -12.24
C GLY A 72 -14.67 36.12 -12.61
N MET A 73 -14.04 34.97 -12.80
CA MET A 73 -14.75 33.71 -13.00
C MET A 73 -15.56 33.35 -11.76
N LYS A 74 -16.74 32.77 -11.98
CA LYS A 74 -17.68 32.42 -10.91
C LYS A 74 -17.46 31.01 -10.42
N VAL A 75 -17.58 30.85 -9.13
CA VAL A 75 -17.39 29.58 -8.42
C VAL A 75 -18.57 29.36 -7.49
N LYS A 76 -19.09 28.15 -7.51
CA LYS A 76 -20.23 27.74 -6.69
C LYS A 76 -19.77 26.89 -5.52
N ASN A 77 -20.18 27.26 -4.30
CA ASN A 77 -19.98 26.43 -3.13
C ASN A 77 -20.98 25.26 -3.13
N THR A 78 -20.46 24.02 -3.05
CA THR A 78 -21.32 22.83 -2.93
C THR A 78 -21.91 22.65 -1.54
N GLY A 79 -21.34 23.31 -0.52
CA GLY A 79 -21.73 23.21 0.88
C GLY A 79 -21.28 21.94 1.57
N ALA A 80 -20.45 21.13 0.93
CA ALA A 80 -19.93 19.88 1.45
C ALA A 80 -18.50 19.63 0.98
N PRO A 81 -17.70 18.83 1.71
CA PRO A 81 -16.38 18.38 1.25
C PRO A 81 -16.44 17.55 -0.04
N ILE A 82 -15.30 17.32 -0.65
CA ILE A 82 -15.17 16.38 -1.79
C ILE A 82 -15.71 15.03 -1.36
N SER A 83 -16.64 14.49 -2.15
CA SER A 83 -17.26 13.19 -1.91
C SER A 83 -17.03 12.28 -3.10
N VAL A 84 -16.72 11.02 -2.82
CA VAL A 84 -16.44 10.00 -3.84
C VAL A 84 -17.48 8.90 -3.81
N PRO A 85 -17.77 8.27 -4.96
CA PRO A 85 -18.65 7.10 -5.01
C PRO A 85 -18.03 5.96 -4.21
N VAL A 86 -18.86 5.20 -3.50
CA VAL A 86 -18.45 4.06 -2.69
C VAL A 86 -19.36 2.87 -2.96
N GLY A 87 -18.92 1.66 -2.57
CA GLY A 87 -19.68 0.44 -2.71
C GLY A 87 -19.30 -0.41 -3.91
N HIS A 88 -20.10 -1.43 -4.20
CA HIS A 88 -19.78 -2.44 -5.22
C HIS A 88 -19.65 -1.88 -6.64
N GLY A 89 -20.26 -0.76 -6.96
CA GLY A 89 -20.13 -0.11 -8.26
C GLY A 89 -18.72 0.40 -8.58
N THR A 90 -17.84 0.49 -7.59
CA THR A 90 -16.44 0.90 -7.75
C THR A 90 -15.51 -0.26 -8.12
N LEU A 91 -15.95 -1.50 -7.94
CA LEU A 91 -15.11 -2.68 -8.21
C LEU A 91 -14.78 -2.81 -9.70
N GLY A 92 -13.51 -3.06 -9.97
CA GLY A 92 -12.98 -3.17 -11.33
C GLY A 92 -12.82 -1.83 -12.06
N ARG A 93 -13.12 -0.72 -11.39
CA ARG A 93 -13.11 0.61 -11.97
C ARG A 93 -11.87 1.38 -11.57
N ILE A 94 -11.44 2.26 -12.46
CA ILE A 94 -10.34 3.21 -12.24
C ILE A 94 -10.93 4.61 -12.17
N MET A 95 -10.62 5.32 -11.08
CA MET A 95 -11.18 6.64 -10.78
C MET A 95 -10.08 7.65 -10.50
N ASP A 96 -10.39 8.92 -10.69
CA ASP A 96 -9.56 10.03 -10.25
C ASP A 96 -9.79 10.39 -8.77
N VAL A 97 -9.14 11.44 -8.30
CA VAL A 97 -9.27 11.92 -6.90
C VAL A 97 -10.71 12.30 -6.52
N LEU A 98 -11.52 12.71 -7.47
CA LEU A 98 -12.93 13.07 -7.27
C LEU A 98 -13.87 11.87 -7.44
N GLY A 99 -13.34 10.68 -7.67
CA GLY A 99 -14.12 9.49 -7.92
C GLY A 99 -14.75 9.43 -9.33
N ARG A 100 -14.28 10.26 -10.25
CA ARG A 100 -14.72 10.22 -11.64
C ARG A 100 -14.02 9.09 -12.39
N PRO A 101 -14.74 8.32 -13.24
CA PRO A 101 -14.12 7.25 -13.99
C PRO A 101 -13.12 7.78 -15.03
N ILE A 102 -11.97 7.12 -15.13
CA ILE A 102 -10.93 7.42 -16.14
C ILE A 102 -10.61 6.20 -17.02
N ASP A 103 -11.40 5.15 -16.90
CA ASP A 103 -11.25 3.88 -17.62
C ASP A 103 -12.10 3.76 -18.89
N GLU A 104 -12.81 4.83 -19.26
CA GLU A 104 -13.69 4.89 -20.43
C GLU A 104 -14.84 3.85 -20.45
N VAL A 105 -15.17 3.28 -19.30
CA VAL A 105 -16.22 2.24 -19.18
C VAL A 105 -17.60 2.84 -18.88
N GLY A 106 -17.69 4.15 -18.72
CA GLY A 106 -18.94 4.83 -18.39
C GLY A 106 -19.04 5.22 -16.91
N PRO A 107 -20.18 5.79 -16.49
CA PRO A 107 -20.33 6.31 -15.14
C PRO A 107 -20.28 5.19 -14.09
N ILE A 108 -19.82 5.53 -12.88
CA ILE A 108 -19.84 4.63 -11.72
C ILE A 108 -21.28 4.45 -11.24
N LYS A 109 -21.74 3.21 -11.20
CA LYS A 109 -23.11 2.87 -10.77
C LYS A 109 -23.15 2.70 -9.25
N THR A 110 -23.46 3.77 -8.56
CA THR A 110 -23.62 3.77 -7.11
C THR A 110 -24.60 4.84 -6.67
N ASP A 111 -25.37 4.56 -5.64
CA ASP A 111 -26.31 5.51 -5.04
C ASP A 111 -25.73 6.24 -3.83
N GLU A 112 -24.54 5.82 -3.36
CA GLU A 112 -23.89 6.37 -2.18
C GLU A 112 -22.57 7.06 -2.51
N LYS A 113 -22.41 8.25 -1.95
CA LYS A 113 -21.15 8.99 -1.94
C LYS A 113 -20.76 9.30 -0.50
N ARG A 114 -19.47 9.24 -0.21
CA ARG A 114 -18.92 9.62 1.11
C ARG A 114 -17.87 10.70 0.97
N SER A 115 -17.84 11.61 1.95
CA SER A 115 -16.75 12.60 2.07
C SER A 115 -15.41 11.90 2.25
N ILE A 116 -14.38 12.43 1.59
CA ILE A 116 -13.00 11.93 1.77
C ILE A 116 -12.40 12.35 3.12
N HIS A 117 -12.99 13.36 3.78
CA HIS A 117 -12.59 13.84 5.10
C HIS A 117 -13.41 13.14 6.20
N GLN A 118 -13.17 11.83 6.35
CA GLN A 118 -13.76 11.05 7.43
C GLN A 118 -12.90 11.16 8.69
N VAL A 119 -13.53 11.03 9.84
CA VAL A 119 -12.81 10.90 11.11
C VAL A 119 -12.41 9.44 11.34
N ALA A 120 -11.33 9.23 12.09
CA ALA A 120 -10.94 7.89 12.51
C ALA A 120 -12.06 7.26 13.37
N PRO A 121 -12.21 5.91 13.35
CA PRO A 121 -13.17 5.22 14.21
C PRO A 121 -12.96 5.60 15.68
N ALA A 122 -14.05 5.74 16.42
CA ALA A 122 -13.99 6.01 17.85
C ALA A 122 -13.37 4.85 18.61
N PHE A 123 -12.73 5.13 19.73
CA PHE A 123 -12.06 4.10 20.55
C PHE A 123 -12.99 2.92 20.89
N ALA A 124 -14.26 3.18 21.14
CA ALA A 124 -15.26 2.14 21.44
C ALA A 124 -15.63 1.25 20.24
N GLU A 125 -15.33 1.68 19.02
CA GLU A 125 -15.59 0.92 17.79
C GLU A 125 -14.44 0.00 17.39
N LEU A 126 -13.25 0.23 17.97
CA LEU A 126 -12.06 -0.56 17.66
C LEU A 126 -12.21 -2.02 18.13
N SER A 127 -11.63 -2.93 17.36
CA SER A 127 -11.53 -4.33 17.77
C SER A 127 -10.56 -4.47 18.95
N PRO A 128 -10.94 -5.16 20.02
CA PRO A 128 -10.06 -5.39 21.16
C PRO A 128 -9.06 -6.52 20.90
N SER A 129 -9.26 -7.36 19.90
CA SER A 129 -8.41 -8.49 19.56
C SER A 129 -7.41 -8.14 18.46
N VAL A 130 -6.23 -8.77 18.54
CA VAL A 130 -5.23 -8.75 17.47
C VAL A 130 -5.34 -10.08 16.73
N ASP A 131 -5.97 -10.05 15.56
CA ASP A 131 -6.06 -11.20 14.69
C ASP A 131 -4.98 -11.12 13.61
N LEU A 132 -4.33 -12.24 13.31
CA LEU A 132 -3.35 -12.31 12.24
C LEU A 132 -4.06 -12.43 10.88
N LEU A 133 -3.51 -11.75 9.89
CA LEU A 133 -3.91 -11.89 8.49
C LEU A 133 -2.97 -12.90 7.82
N GLU A 134 -3.48 -14.08 7.53
CA GLU A 134 -2.74 -15.12 6.84
C GLU A 134 -2.65 -14.82 5.35
N THR A 135 -1.44 -14.57 4.86
CA THR A 135 -1.22 -14.17 3.46
C THR A 135 -1.01 -15.33 2.49
N GLY A 136 -0.67 -16.50 3.03
CA GLY A 136 -0.31 -17.68 2.23
C GLY A 136 1.09 -17.60 1.62
N ILE A 137 1.85 -16.57 1.94
CA ILE A 137 3.25 -16.39 1.54
C ILE A 137 4.15 -16.75 2.72
N LYS A 138 4.90 -17.83 2.58
CA LYS A 138 5.70 -18.42 3.68
C LYS A 138 6.59 -17.42 4.40
N VAL A 139 7.36 -16.65 3.66
CA VAL A 139 8.31 -15.70 4.25
C VAL A 139 7.62 -14.60 5.02
N ILE A 140 6.50 -14.10 4.52
CA ILE A 140 5.72 -13.06 5.20
C ILE A 140 5.08 -13.61 6.47
N ASP A 141 4.37 -14.71 6.37
CA ASP A 141 3.63 -15.28 7.50
C ASP A 141 4.55 -15.77 8.62
N LEU A 142 5.76 -16.24 8.28
CA LEU A 142 6.73 -16.69 9.28
C LEU A 142 7.49 -15.53 9.92
N ILE A 143 8.08 -14.65 9.12
CA ILE A 143 9.08 -13.66 9.55
C ILE A 143 8.45 -12.32 9.93
N CYS A 144 7.48 -11.85 9.15
CA CYS A 144 6.84 -10.56 9.35
C CYS A 144 5.32 -10.66 9.24
N PRO A 145 4.66 -11.45 10.11
CA PRO A 145 3.23 -11.67 10.06
C PRO A 145 2.45 -10.35 10.15
N PHE A 146 1.37 -10.26 9.38
CA PHE A 146 0.50 -9.11 9.37
C PHE A 146 -0.62 -9.26 10.39
N ALA A 147 -0.93 -8.16 11.08
CA ALA A 147 -2.15 -8.07 11.86
C ALA A 147 -3.29 -7.51 11.00
N LYS A 148 -4.51 -8.01 11.17
CA LYS A 148 -5.70 -7.38 10.60
C LYS A 148 -5.85 -5.97 11.18
N GLY A 149 -6.05 -4.99 10.32
CA GLY A 149 -6.06 -3.59 10.72
C GLY A 149 -4.66 -2.99 10.92
N GLY A 150 -3.61 -3.74 10.64
CA GLY A 150 -2.23 -3.30 10.72
C GLY A 150 -1.78 -2.45 9.52
N LYS A 151 -0.70 -1.72 9.72
CA LYS A 151 -0.06 -0.89 8.72
C LYS A 151 1.30 -1.47 8.37
N ILE A 152 1.46 -1.89 7.12
CA ILE A 152 2.66 -2.58 6.64
C ILE A 152 3.39 -1.68 5.67
N GLY A 153 4.67 -1.45 5.93
CA GLY A 153 5.57 -0.78 4.99
C GLY A 153 6.23 -1.78 4.06
N LEU A 154 6.16 -1.53 2.76
CA LEU A 154 6.83 -2.32 1.74
C LEU A 154 7.99 -1.51 1.16
N PHE A 155 9.20 -1.99 1.41
CA PHE A 155 10.44 -1.36 0.97
C PHE A 155 11.06 -2.19 -0.15
N GLY A 156 11.56 -1.52 -1.17
CA GLY A 156 12.27 -2.21 -2.24
C GLY A 156 12.58 -1.28 -3.40
N GLY A 157 13.73 -1.50 -4.01
CA GLY A 157 14.12 -0.80 -5.23
C GLY A 157 13.36 -1.30 -6.45
N ALA A 158 13.70 -0.77 -7.61
CA ALA A 158 13.15 -1.25 -8.88
C ALA A 158 13.58 -2.71 -9.18
N GLY A 159 12.68 -3.49 -9.74
CA GLY A 159 12.97 -4.84 -10.24
C GLY A 159 13.05 -5.94 -9.20
N VAL A 160 12.63 -5.70 -7.96
CA VAL A 160 12.63 -6.72 -6.89
C VAL A 160 11.29 -7.43 -6.67
N GLY A 161 10.31 -7.18 -7.55
CA GLY A 161 9.01 -7.84 -7.50
C GLY A 161 7.97 -7.20 -6.59
N LYS A 162 8.06 -5.90 -6.32
CA LYS A 162 7.08 -5.16 -5.50
C LYS A 162 5.65 -5.33 -6.01
N THR A 163 5.43 -5.09 -7.30
CA THR A 163 4.11 -5.21 -7.94
C THR A 163 3.57 -6.63 -7.88
N VAL A 164 4.40 -7.61 -8.16
CA VAL A 164 4.01 -9.04 -8.14
C VAL A 164 3.58 -9.48 -6.73
N ASN A 165 4.28 -9.01 -5.71
CA ASN A 165 3.89 -9.26 -4.31
C ASN A 165 2.53 -8.65 -3.98
N MET A 166 2.27 -7.41 -4.41
CA MET A 166 0.97 -6.76 -4.21
C MET A 166 -0.15 -7.54 -4.90
N LEU A 167 0.07 -7.95 -6.14
CA LEU A 167 -0.90 -8.75 -6.91
C LEU A 167 -1.22 -10.08 -6.23
N GLU A 168 -0.22 -10.77 -5.74
CA GLU A 168 -0.40 -12.05 -5.03
C GLU A 168 -1.19 -11.86 -3.72
N LEU A 169 -0.91 -10.80 -2.98
CA LEU A 169 -1.67 -10.47 -1.77
C LEU A 169 -3.14 -10.19 -2.10
N ILE A 170 -3.43 -9.42 -3.15
CA ILE A 170 -4.80 -9.16 -3.60
C ILE A 170 -5.49 -10.47 -3.97
N ASN A 171 -4.83 -11.31 -4.76
CA ASN A 171 -5.36 -12.59 -5.20
C ASN A 171 -5.66 -13.53 -4.01
N ASN A 172 -4.74 -13.64 -3.06
CA ASN A 172 -4.90 -14.51 -1.91
C ASN A 172 -5.99 -14.04 -0.96
N ILE A 173 -6.08 -12.74 -0.70
CA ILE A 173 -7.16 -12.16 0.10
C ILE A 173 -8.52 -12.39 -0.57
N ALA A 174 -8.62 -12.20 -1.86
CA ALA A 174 -9.86 -12.42 -2.60
C ALA A 174 -10.32 -13.88 -2.54
N LYS A 175 -9.39 -14.83 -2.73
CA LYS A 175 -9.72 -16.26 -2.79
C LYS A 175 -9.93 -16.90 -1.42
N GLN A 176 -9.10 -16.57 -0.44
CA GLN A 176 -9.09 -17.25 0.85
C GLN A 176 -9.91 -16.57 1.94
N HIS A 177 -10.05 -15.26 1.87
CA HIS A 177 -10.74 -14.46 2.89
C HIS A 177 -12.00 -13.78 2.37
N SER A 178 -12.38 -13.98 1.12
CA SER A 178 -13.50 -13.29 0.45
C SER A 178 -13.39 -11.75 0.59
N GLY A 179 -12.19 -11.26 0.75
CA GLY A 179 -11.87 -9.85 0.94
C GLY A 179 -11.82 -9.09 -0.37
N LEU A 180 -11.88 -7.78 -0.23
CA LEU A 180 -11.73 -6.85 -1.33
C LEU A 180 -10.48 -6.00 -1.12
N SER A 181 -10.02 -5.37 -2.17
CA SER A 181 -8.87 -4.50 -2.12
C SER A 181 -9.19 -3.14 -2.74
N VAL A 182 -8.52 -2.11 -2.25
CA VAL A 182 -8.53 -0.78 -2.86
C VAL A 182 -7.08 -0.37 -3.08
N PHE A 183 -6.78 0.08 -4.29
CA PHE A 183 -5.44 0.55 -4.66
C PHE A 183 -5.47 2.05 -4.90
N ALA A 184 -4.62 2.79 -4.19
CA ALA A 184 -4.41 4.22 -4.36
C ALA A 184 -3.01 4.48 -4.93
N GLY A 185 -2.96 4.89 -6.20
CA GLY A 185 -1.75 5.31 -6.89
C GLY A 185 -1.48 6.79 -6.60
N VAL A 186 -0.50 7.07 -5.76
CA VAL A 186 -0.17 8.42 -5.30
C VAL A 186 1.10 8.92 -5.97
N GLY A 187 0.95 9.82 -6.95
CA GLY A 187 2.08 10.45 -7.62
C GLY A 187 2.94 9.51 -8.46
N GLU A 188 2.40 8.35 -8.84
CA GLU A 188 3.09 7.38 -9.67
C GLU A 188 3.03 7.74 -11.16
N ARG A 189 3.86 7.10 -11.96
CA ARG A 189 3.87 7.26 -13.41
C ARG A 189 2.61 6.65 -14.01
N THR A 190 1.99 7.35 -14.96
CA THR A 190 0.79 6.86 -15.66
C THR A 190 1.01 5.49 -16.30
N ARG A 191 2.20 5.27 -16.85
CA ARG A 191 2.57 3.97 -17.43
C ARG A 191 2.52 2.84 -16.40
N GLU A 192 3.09 3.04 -15.22
CA GLU A 192 3.11 2.03 -14.16
C GLU A 192 1.71 1.68 -13.68
N GLY A 193 0.84 2.69 -13.57
CA GLY A 193 -0.58 2.48 -13.25
C GLY A 193 -1.31 1.68 -14.32
N ASN A 194 -1.03 1.94 -15.59
CA ASN A 194 -1.61 1.21 -16.71
C ASN A 194 -1.11 -0.24 -16.77
N ASP A 195 0.20 -0.45 -16.60
CA ASP A 195 0.80 -1.78 -16.55
C ASP A 195 0.17 -2.60 -15.40
N PHE A 196 0.02 -2.01 -14.22
CA PHE A 196 -0.60 -2.64 -13.06
C PHE A 196 -2.07 -3.04 -13.31
N TYR A 197 -2.83 -2.19 -13.99
CA TYR A 197 -4.20 -2.51 -14.38
C TYR A 197 -4.27 -3.71 -15.32
N HIS A 198 -3.39 -3.77 -16.33
CA HIS A 198 -3.33 -4.90 -17.24
C HIS A 198 -2.91 -6.20 -16.53
N GLU A 199 -1.91 -6.15 -15.68
CA GLU A 199 -1.47 -7.30 -14.90
C GLU A 199 -2.59 -7.85 -13.99
N MET A 200 -3.38 -6.97 -13.36
CA MET A 200 -4.55 -7.38 -12.57
C MET A 200 -5.66 -8.01 -13.42
N SER A 201 -5.85 -7.51 -14.63
CA SER A 201 -6.82 -8.07 -15.56
C SER A 201 -6.38 -9.47 -16.04
N GLU A 202 -5.10 -9.64 -16.36
CA GLU A 202 -4.51 -10.93 -16.75
C GLU A 202 -4.55 -11.96 -15.61
N ALA A 203 -4.29 -11.51 -14.38
CA ALA A 203 -4.37 -12.34 -13.19
C ALA A 203 -5.83 -12.71 -12.78
N GLY A 204 -6.83 -12.15 -13.46
CA GLY A 204 -8.24 -12.39 -13.18
C GLY A 204 -8.78 -11.73 -11.91
N VAL A 205 -8.03 -10.78 -11.35
CA VAL A 205 -8.46 -9.96 -10.20
C VAL A 205 -9.48 -8.92 -10.64
N ILE A 206 -9.26 -8.34 -11.83
CA ILE A 206 -10.25 -7.52 -12.52
C ILE A 206 -10.87 -8.38 -13.63
N LYS A 207 -12.19 -8.54 -13.57
CA LYS A 207 -12.97 -9.31 -14.56
C LYS A 207 -13.59 -8.37 -15.56
N LEU A 208 -13.00 -8.26 -16.74
CA LEU A 208 -13.45 -7.36 -17.80
C LEU A 208 -14.86 -7.72 -18.31
N ASP A 209 -15.21 -9.00 -18.29
CA ASP A 209 -16.52 -9.48 -18.74
C ASP A 209 -17.64 -9.14 -17.74
N ASN A 210 -17.32 -9.08 -16.46
CA ASN A 210 -18.26 -8.74 -15.39
C ASN A 210 -17.54 -7.99 -14.27
N LEU A 211 -17.45 -6.67 -14.40
CA LEU A 211 -16.73 -5.81 -13.46
C LEU A 211 -17.21 -5.94 -12.01
N GLY A 212 -18.49 -6.23 -11.79
CA GLY A 212 -19.04 -6.42 -10.45
C GLY A 212 -18.46 -7.61 -9.67
N GLU A 213 -17.85 -8.57 -10.37
CA GLU A 213 -17.12 -9.69 -9.76
C GLU A 213 -15.65 -9.40 -9.51
N SER A 214 -15.14 -8.26 -9.92
CA SER A 214 -13.78 -7.83 -9.66
C SER A 214 -13.52 -7.66 -8.17
N LYS A 215 -12.26 -7.79 -7.75
CA LYS A 215 -11.87 -7.80 -6.33
C LYS A 215 -11.11 -6.56 -5.90
N VAL A 216 -10.96 -5.59 -6.77
CA VAL A 216 -10.20 -4.37 -6.52
C VAL A 216 -10.88 -3.15 -7.11
N ALA A 217 -10.84 -2.04 -6.38
CA ALA A 217 -11.15 -0.69 -6.87
C ALA A 217 -9.86 0.12 -6.91
N MET A 218 -9.71 0.99 -7.91
CA MET A 218 -8.47 1.74 -8.12
C MET A 218 -8.75 3.23 -8.21
N VAL A 219 -7.93 4.03 -7.53
CA VAL A 219 -7.91 5.48 -7.65
C VAL A 219 -6.49 5.95 -7.96
N PHE A 220 -6.35 6.87 -8.90
CA PHE A 220 -5.06 7.42 -9.29
C PHE A 220 -5.03 8.94 -9.19
N GLY A 221 -3.98 9.45 -8.54
CA GLY A 221 -3.52 10.82 -8.62
C GLY A 221 -2.10 10.80 -9.16
N GLN A 222 -1.96 10.87 -10.47
CA GLN A 222 -0.71 10.61 -11.17
C GLN A 222 0.33 11.72 -10.99
N MET A 223 1.57 11.43 -11.37
CA MET A 223 2.72 12.33 -11.23
C MET A 223 2.54 13.66 -11.97
N ASN A 224 1.80 13.66 -13.07
CA ASN A 224 1.53 14.85 -13.89
C ASN A 224 0.34 15.68 -13.41
N GLU A 225 -0.38 15.22 -12.42
CA GLU A 225 -1.52 15.95 -11.86
C GLU A 225 -1.08 16.97 -10.81
N PRO A 226 -1.89 18.02 -10.56
CA PRO A 226 -1.59 19.03 -9.56
C PRO A 226 -1.38 18.45 -8.15
N PRO A 227 -0.69 19.18 -7.25
CA PRO A 227 -0.39 18.67 -5.91
C PRO A 227 -1.65 18.38 -5.07
N GLY A 228 -2.76 19.09 -5.30
CA GLY A 228 -4.04 18.79 -4.65
C GLY A 228 -4.55 17.39 -4.94
N ASN A 229 -4.47 16.96 -6.19
CA ASN A 229 -4.87 15.61 -6.59
C ASN A 229 -4.02 14.55 -5.89
N ARG A 230 -2.71 14.72 -5.90
CA ARG A 230 -1.76 13.78 -5.28
C ARG A 230 -1.89 13.74 -3.75
N LEU A 231 -2.25 14.86 -3.13
CA LEU A 231 -2.47 14.95 -1.68
C LEU A 231 -3.76 14.24 -1.23
N ARG A 232 -4.81 14.29 -2.05
CA ARG A 232 -6.15 13.81 -1.66
C ARG A 232 -6.50 12.42 -2.18
N VAL A 233 -5.79 11.89 -3.18
CA VAL A 233 -6.13 10.60 -3.78
C VAL A 233 -6.06 9.44 -2.78
N ALA A 234 -5.13 9.44 -1.85
CA ALA A 234 -5.06 8.43 -0.79
C ALA A 234 -6.30 8.46 0.11
N LEU A 235 -6.81 9.65 0.42
CA LEU A 235 -8.06 9.82 1.17
C LEU A 235 -9.27 9.30 0.38
N SER A 236 -9.30 9.52 -0.91
CA SER A 236 -10.36 9.01 -1.80
C SER A 236 -10.40 7.48 -1.76
N GLY A 237 -9.25 6.83 -1.93
CA GLY A 237 -9.14 5.37 -1.86
C GLY A 237 -9.50 4.82 -0.48
N LEU A 238 -9.02 5.46 0.57
CA LEU A 238 -9.33 5.05 1.94
C LEU A 238 -10.83 5.15 2.25
N THR A 239 -11.51 6.17 1.75
CA THR A 239 -12.96 6.31 1.89
C THR A 239 -13.72 5.16 1.24
N MET A 240 -13.29 4.70 0.07
CA MET A 240 -13.86 3.52 -0.59
C MET A 240 -13.61 2.25 0.24
N ALA A 241 -12.41 2.09 0.80
CA ALA A 241 -12.08 0.96 1.67
C ALA A 241 -12.92 0.96 2.96
N GLU A 242 -13.16 2.12 3.55
CA GLU A 242 -13.98 2.25 4.75
C GLU A 242 -15.43 1.80 4.55
N LYS A 243 -16.00 2.03 3.38
CA LYS A 243 -17.35 1.54 3.06
C LYS A 243 -17.40 0.01 3.11
N PHE A 244 -16.46 -0.67 2.48
CA PHE A 244 -16.40 -2.14 2.49
C PHE A 244 -16.11 -2.70 3.88
N ARG A 245 -15.25 -2.04 4.66
CA ARG A 245 -15.02 -2.39 6.08
C ARG A 245 -16.31 -2.33 6.88
N ASP A 246 -17.08 -1.26 6.72
CA ASP A 246 -18.34 -1.06 7.45
C ASP A 246 -19.42 -2.10 7.07
N GLU A 247 -19.30 -2.71 5.91
CA GLU A 247 -20.11 -3.86 5.47
C GLU A 247 -19.67 -5.20 6.08
N GLY A 248 -18.65 -5.19 6.94
CA GLY A 248 -18.18 -6.39 7.64
C GLY A 248 -17.11 -7.18 6.90
N ARG A 249 -16.39 -6.55 5.98
CA ARG A 249 -15.34 -7.20 5.18
C ARG A 249 -13.94 -6.88 5.68
N ASP A 250 -13.02 -7.80 5.38
CA ASP A 250 -11.59 -7.57 5.54
C ASP A 250 -11.03 -6.98 4.24
N ILE A 251 -10.47 -5.78 4.33
CA ILE A 251 -10.03 -5.01 3.17
C ILE A 251 -8.51 -4.84 3.20
N LEU A 252 -7.87 -5.03 2.04
CA LEU A 252 -6.51 -4.57 1.80
C LEU A 252 -6.55 -3.19 1.15
N PHE A 253 -5.82 -2.26 1.73
CA PHE A 253 -5.65 -0.92 1.20
C PHE A 253 -4.20 -0.70 0.81
N PHE A 254 -3.95 -0.52 -0.48
CA PHE A 254 -2.61 -0.29 -1.03
C PHE A 254 -2.39 1.19 -1.30
N VAL A 255 -1.26 1.71 -0.87
CA VAL A 255 -0.80 3.07 -1.16
C VAL A 255 0.55 2.99 -1.85
N ASP A 256 0.61 3.36 -3.08
CA ASP A 256 1.88 3.43 -3.83
C ASP A 256 2.09 4.85 -4.39
N ASN A 257 2.94 5.68 -3.79
CA ASN A 257 3.61 5.38 -2.54
C ASN A 257 3.36 6.50 -1.51
N ILE A 258 3.49 6.18 -0.25
CA ILE A 258 3.18 7.11 0.85
C ILE A 258 4.12 8.33 0.89
N TYR A 259 5.35 8.22 0.41
CA TYR A 259 6.27 9.34 0.30
C TYR A 259 5.75 10.45 -0.61
N ARG A 260 5.08 10.10 -1.70
CA ARG A 260 4.48 11.05 -2.64
C ARG A 260 3.32 11.82 -2.00
N PHE A 261 2.59 11.19 -1.09
CA PHE A 261 1.59 11.88 -0.26
C PHE A 261 2.24 12.99 0.58
N THR A 262 3.35 12.72 1.25
CA THR A 262 4.07 13.73 2.03
C THR A 262 4.64 14.84 1.15
N LEU A 263 5.19 14.52 -0.01
CA LEU A 263 5.67 15.52 -0.96
C LEU A 263 4.56 16.45 -1.48
N ALA A 264 3.41 15.89 -1.82
CA ALA A 264 2.26 16.70 -2.24
C ALA A 264 1.82 17.65 -1.14
N GLY A 265 1.81 17.19 0.11
CA GLY A 265 1.57 18.02 1.29
C GLY A 265 2.59 19.15 1.45
N THR A 266 3.86 18.88 1.17
CA THR A 266 4.94 19.89 1.18
C THR A 266 4.70 20.95 0.11
N GLU A 267 4.37 20.56 -1.11
CA GLU A 267 4.07 21.47 -2.21
C GLU A 267 2.86 22.36 -1.89
N VAL A 268 1.77 21.78 -1.40
CA VAL A 268 0.57 22.52 -1.00
C VAL A 268 0.88 23.50 0.13
N SER A 269 1.62 23.07 1.15
CA SER A 269 2.01 23.92 2.27
C SER A 269 2.84 25.13 1.84
N ALA A 270 3.78 24.92 0.91
CA ALA A 270 4.57 26.01 0.34
C ALA A 270 3.70 26.99 -0.47
N LEU A 271 2.77 26.48 -1.27
CA LEU A 271 1.83 27.32 -2.04
C LEU A 271 0.87 28.10 -1.15
N LEU A 272 0.52 27.54 0.01
CA LEU A 272 -0.30 28.25 1.02
C LEU A 272 0.49 29.28 1.84
N GLY A 273 1.80 29.39 1.63
CA GLY A 273 2.66 30.36 2.31
C GLY A 273 3.00 29.98 3.75
N ARG A 274 2.91 28.72 4.13
CA ARG A 274 3.29 28.25 5.46
C ARG A 274 4.82 28.19 5.59
N MET A 275 5.33 28.55 6.76
CA MET A 275 6.77 28.45 7.04
C MET A 275 7.19 26.98 7.09
N PRO A 276 8.21 26.57 6.33
CA PRO A 276 8.66 25.18 6.33
C PRO A 276 9.31 24.80 7.67
N SER A 277 9.19 23.52 8.01
CA SER A 277 9.88 22.89 9.14
C SER A 277 11.25 22.32 8.72
N ALA A 278 11.78 21.41 9.52
CA ALA A 278 13.08 20.77 9.24
C ALA A 278 13.13 20.15 7.83
N VAL A 279 14.27 20.33 7.16
CA VAL A 279 14.54 19.80 5.79
C VAL A 279 13.54 20.29 4.75
N GLY A 280 12.79 21.35 5.03
CA GLY A 280 11.84 21.95 4.08
C GLY A 280 10.45 21.32 4.04
N TYR A 281 10.17 20.34 4.90
CA TYR A 281 8.84 19.74 5.00
C TYR A 281 7.81 20.69 5.62
N GLN A 282 6.52 20.38 5.38
CA GLN A 282 5.40 21.11 5.99
C GLN A 282 5.41 20.98 7.53
N PRO A 283 5.02 22.04 8.26
CA PRO A 283 4.92 21.97 9.72
C PRO A 283 3.81 21.01 10.20
N THR A 284 2.85 20.69 9.33
CA THR A 284 1.70 19.82 9.58
C THR A 284 1.95 18.36 9.17
N LEU A 285 3.18 17.95 8.87
CA LEU A 285 3.53 16.61 8.38
C LEU A 285 2.99 15.49 9.29
N ALA A 286 3.27 15.57 10.57
CA ALA A 286 2.85 14.56 11.54
C ALA A 286 1.31 14.52 11.68
N GLU A 287 0.64 15.65 11.63
CA GLU A 287 -0.82 15.73 11.70
C GLU A 287 -1.48 15.14 10.45
N GLU A 288 -1.00 15.50 9.27
CA GLU A 288 -1.51 14.98 7.98
C GLU A 288 -1.33 13.46 7.89
N MET A 289 -0.15 12.97 8.24
CA MET A 289 0.13 11.53 8.29
C MET A 289 -0.74 10.83 9.33
N GLY A 290 -0.88 11.38 10.53
CA GLY A 290 -1.70 10.82 11.58
C GLY A 290 -3.17 10.73 11.19
N LYS A 291 -3.74 11.77 10.59
CA LYS A 291 -5.13 11.77 10.09
C LYS A 291 -5.39 10.67 9.06
N LEU A 292 -4.44 10.40 8.18
CA LEU A 292 -4.53 9.30 7.22
C LEU A 292 -4.40 7.94 7.92
N GLN A 293 -3.36 7.75 8.71
CA GLN A 293 -2.98 6.45 9.26
C GLN A 293 -3.97 5.96 10.33
N GLU A 294 -4.51 6.83 11.17
CA GLU A 294 -5.44 6.44 12.24
C GLU A 294 -6.81 5.97 11.72
N ARG A 295 -7.15 6.28 10.49
CA ARG A 295 -8.35 5.73 9.83
C ARG A 295 -8.17 4.27 9.41
N ILE A 296 -6.92 3.83 9.26
CA ILE A 296 -6.56 2.47 8.84
C ILE A 296 -6.49 1.61 10.08
N THR A 297 -7.55 0.87 10.37
CA THR A 297 -7.64 0.08 11.59
C THR A 297 -8.69 -1.01 11.47
N SER A 298 -8.70 -1.90 12.46
CA SER A 298 -9.69 -2.94 12.65
C SER A 298 -10.81 -2.44 13.55
N THR A 299 -12.04 -2.57 13.10
CA THR A 299 -13.24 -2.27 13.90
C THR A 299 -13.94 -3.57 14.30
N LYS A 300 -14.99 -3.46 15.12
CA LYS A 300 -15.83 -4.60 15.50
C LYS A 300 -16.59 -5.21 14.32
N THR A 301 -16.75 -4.48 13.22
CA THR A 301 -17.47 -4.94 12.02
C THR A 301 -16.55 -5.52 10.96
N GLY A 302 -15.41 -4.92 10.71
CA GLY A 302 -14.47 -5.33 9.67
C GLY A 302 -13.08 -4.74 9.88
N SER A 303 -12.19 -4.94 8.93
CA SER A 303 -10.82 -4.46 9.03
C SER A 303 -10.33 -3.82 7.74
N ILE A 304 -9.43 -2.83 7.88
CA ILE A 304 -8.59 -2.31 6.81
C ILE A 304 -7.15 -2.59 7.19
N THR A 305 -6.46 -3.41 6.41
CA THR A 305 -5.03 -3.65 6.52
C THR A 305 -4.34 -2.93 5.38
N SER A 306 -3.39 -2.04 5.67
CA SER A 306 -2.71 -1.28 4.63
C SER A 306 -1.35 -1.84 4.30
N ILE A 307 -1.02 -1.80 3.00
CA ILE A 307 0.31 -2.06 2.49
C ILE A 307 0.75 -0.79 1.77
N GLN A 308 1.75 -0.13 2.34
CA GLN A 308 2.21 1.17 1.90
C GLN A 308 3.62 1.02 1.33
N ALA A 309 3.78 1.29 0.05
CA ALA A 309 5.10 1.40 -0.53
C ALA A 309 5.79 2.63 0.04
N VAL A 310 6.97 2.44 0.60
CA VAL A 310 7.75 3.52 1.23
C VAL A 310 9.03 3.72 0.42
N TYR A 311 9.26 4.96 0.03
CA TYR A 311 10.51 5.42 -0.53
C TYR A 311 11.32 6.14 0.54
N VAL A 312 12.60 5.83 0.64
CA VAL A 312 13.51 6.47 1.58
C VAL A 312 14.51 7.32 0.80
N PRO A 313 14.41 8.66 0.87
CA PRO A 313 15.31 9.55 0.14
C PRO A 313 16.76 9.33 0.55
N ALA A 314 17.64 9.12 -0.41
CA ALA A 314 19.07 8.91 -0.21
C ALA A 314 19.41 7.79 0.81
N ASP A 315 18.50 6.83 1.00
CA ASP A 315 18.60 5.77 2.00
C ASP A 315 18.75 6.28 3.45
N ASP A 316 18.32 7.53 3.69
CA ASP A 316 18.37 8.18 5.01
C ASP A 316 17.05 7.96 5.79
N LEU A 317 17.08 7.02 6.71
CA LEU A 317 15.95 6.70 7.59
C LEU A 317 15.63 7.81 8.60
N THR A 318 16.53 8.79 8.77
CA THR A 318 16.33 9.93 9.67
C THR A 318 15.61 11.09 9.01
N ASP A 319 15.40 11.04 7.69
CA ASP A 319 14.59 12.02 6.97
C ASP A 319 13.19 12.08 7.60
N PRO A 320 12.61 13.29 7.80
CA PRO A 320 11.35 13.45 8.49
C PRO A 320 10.15 12.66 7.90
N SER A 321 10.11 12.46 6.59
CA SER A 321 9.02 11.71 5.95
C SER A 321 9.04 10.22 6.30
N PRO A 322 10.10 9.45 6.02
CA PRO A 322 10.16 8.06 6.45
C PRO A 322 10.10 7.92 7.97
N ALA A 323 10.78 8.77 8.74
CA ALA A 323 10.75 8.73 10.20
C ALA A 323 9.33 8.84 10.78
N THR A 324 8.52 9.75 10.25
CA THR A 324 7.12 9.90 10.65
C THR A 324 6.29 8.69 10.23
N THR A 325 6.51 8.18 9.01
CA THR A 325 5.80 7.00 8.51
C THR A 325 6.10 5.76 9.35
N PHE A 326 7.36 5.52 9.68
CA PHE A 326 7.79 4.37 10.51
C PHE A 326 7.09 4.31 11.87
N GLY A 327 6.81 5.48 12.47
CA GLY A 327 6.09 5.55 13.74
C GLY A 327 4.69 4.91 13.69
N HIS A 328 4.08 4.83 12.52
CA HIS A 328 2.75 4.24 12.31
C HIS A 328 2.78 2.78 11.87
N LEU A 329 3.91 2.27 11.39
CA LEU A 329 3.99 0.92 10.83
C LEU A 329 4.02 -0.16 11.90
N ASP A 330 3.27 -1.22 11.69
CA ASP A 330 3.23 -2.42 12.52
C ASP A 330 4.18 -3.52 12.02
N ALA A 331 4.42 -3.55 10.72
CA ALA A 331 5.34 -4.48 10.08
C ALA A 331 6.07 -3.81 8.92
N THR A 332 7.24 -4.34 8.62
CA THR A 332 8.09 -3.88 7.52
C THR A 332 8.52 -5.07 6.68
N VAL A 333 8.21 -5.04 5.40
CA VAL A 333 8.64 -6.03 4.42
C VAL A 333 9.71 -5.39 3.54
N VAL A 334 10.92 -5.91 3.60
CA VAL A 334 12.07 -5.42 2.82
C VAL A 334 12.33 -6.39 1.67
N LEU A 335 12.23 -5.88 0.43
CA LEU A 335 12.58 -6.62 -0.77
C LEU A 335 14.04 -6.33 -1.14
N SER A 336 14.86 -7.38 -1.22
CA SER A 336 16.30 -7.30 -1.43
C SER A 336 16.70 -7.66 -2.85
N ARG A 337 17.56 -6.82 -3.46
CA ARG A 337 18.18 -7.14 -4.75
C ARG A 337 19.14 -8.32 -4.67
N ASP A 338 19.84 -8.48 -3.56
CA ASP A 338 20.77 -9.57 -3.36
C ASP A 338 20.04 -10.91 -3.37
N ILE A 339 18.89 -10.99 -2.71
CA ILE A 339 18.04 -12.18 -2.70
C ILE A 339 17.43 -12.43 -4.09
N ALA A 340 16.97 -11.37 -4.77
CA ALA A 340 16.46 -11.49 -6.15
C ALA A 340 17.55 -11.98 -7.12
N SER A 341 18.80 -11.55 -6.96
CA SER A 341 19.92 -12.00 -7.77
C SER A 341 20.25 -13.48 -7.61
N LEU A 342 19.88 -14.07 -6.47
CA LEU A 342 19.98 -15.52 -6.23
C LEU A 342 18.81 -16.32 -6.84
N GLY A 343 17.87 -15.62 -7.50
CA GLY A 343 16.68 -16.25 -8.07
C GLY A 343 15.63 -16.66 -7.03
N ILE A 344 15.72 -16.15 -5.81
CA ILE A 344 14.76 -16.43 -4.73
C ILE A 344 13.64 -15.40 -4.78
N TYR A 345 12.43 -15.87 -5.07
CA TYR A 345 11.22 -15.07 -5.13
C TYR A 345 10.09 -15.68 -4.27
N PRO A 346 9.36 -14.89 -3.47
CA PRO A 346 9.50 -13.43 -3.29
C PRO A 346 10.84 -13.06 -2.66
N ALA A 347 11.43 -11.96 -3.10
CA ALA A 347 12.77 -11.52 -2.67
C ALA A 347 12.74 -10.79 -1.30
N VAL A 348 11.93 -11.27 -0.38
CA VAL A 348 11.80 -10.70 0.98
C VAL A 348 13.05 -11.04 1.79
N ASP A 349 13.67 -10.03 2.36
CA ASP A 349 14.81 -10.20 3.25
C ASP A 349 14.33 -10.66 4.64
N PRO A 350 14.65 -11.90 5.06
CA PRO A 350 14.15 -12.43 6.33
C PRO A 350 14.84 -11.85 7.57
N LEU A 351 15.97 -11.17 7.40
CA LEU A 351 16.72 -10.55 8.50
C LEU A 351 16.35 -9.08 8.69
N ASP A 352 16.09 -8.37 7.60
CA ASP A 352 15.75 -6.94 7.63
C ASP A 352 14.24 -6.68 7.74
N SER A 353 13.40 -7.67 7.40
CA SER A 353 11.96 -7.59 7.57
C SER A 353 11.56 -7.85 9.01
N THR A 354 10.61 -7.07 9.52
CA THR A 354 10.19 -7.12 10.93
C THR A 354 8.68 -7.02 11.08
N SER A 355 8.16 -7.48 12.21
CA SER A 355 6.76 -7.27 12.60
C SER A 355 6.66 -7.16 14.11
N ARG A 356 5.83 -6.24 14.59
CA ARG A 356 5.48 -6.13 16.01
C ARG A 356 4.70 -7.33 16.54
N GLN A 357 4.13 -8.12 15.62
CA GLN A 357 3.37 -9.32 15.96
C GLN A 357 4.26 -10.50 16.35
N VAL A 358 5.57 -10.43 16.12
CA VAL A 358 6.53 -11.48 16.51
C VAL A 358 6.78 -11.43 18.03
N ASP A 359 5.80 -11.89 18.76
CA ASP A 359 5.77 -11.99 20.23
C ASP A 359 5.10 -13.30 20.61
N PRO A 360 5.65 -14.10 21.57
CA PRO A 360 5.09 -15.38 21.94
C PRO A 360 3.62 -15.31 22.40
N ASN A 361 3.22 -14.18 22.96
CA ASN A 361 1.84 -13.99 23.44
C ASN A 361 0.85 -13.71 22.29
N VAL A 362 1.34 -13.32 21.11
CA VAL A 362 0.52 -13.03 19.94
C VAL A 362 0.48 -14.20 18.97
N ILE A 363 1.65 -14.70 18.57
CA ILE A 363 1.78 -15.75 17.55
C ILE A 363 1.94 -17.15 18.12
N GLY A 364 2.12 -17.29 19.44
CA GLY A 364 2.38 -18.56 20.11
C GLY A 364 3.86 -18.94 20.14
N GLU A 365 4.22 -19.81 21.10
CA GLU A 365 5.60 -20.25 21.31
C GLU A 365 6.19 -21.00 20.10
N ASP A 366 5.42 -21.85 19.46
CA ASP A 366 5.89 -22.68 18.35
C ASP A 366 6.29 -21.83 17.14
N HIS A 367 5.46 -20.89 16.77
CA HIS A 367 5.75 -19.94 15.68
C HIS A 367 6.94 -19.04 16.05
N TYR A 368 6.94 -18.49 17.26
CA TYR A 368 8.01 -17.59 17.73
C TYR A 368 9.37 -18.26 17.75
N THR A 369 9.47 -19.45 18.35
CA THR A 369 10.74 -20.19 18.44
C THR A 369 11.25 -20.62 17.07
N THR A 370 10.36 -21.04 16.18
CA THR A 370 10.71 -21.38 14.79
C THR A 370 11.26 -20.17 14.03
N THR A 371 10.61 -19.04 14.14
CA THR A 371 11.05 -17.79 13.51
C THR A 371 12.44 -17.37 14.02
N ARG A 372 12.66 -17.42 15.33
CA ARG A 372 13.96 -17.07 15.93
C ARG A 372 15.06 -18.03 15.51
N ALA A 373 14.76 -19.32 15.44
CA ALA A 373 15.71 -20.33 14.98
C ALA A 373 16.10 -20.13 13.50
N VAL A 374 15.12 -19.82 12.65
CA VAL A 374 15.37 -19.51 11.24
C VAL A 374 16.25 -18.26 11.10
N GLN A 375 15.93 -17.19 11.80
CA GLN A 375 16.70 -15.95 11.78
C GLN A 375 18.13 -16.15 12.30
N ALA A 376 18.30 -16.90 13.38
CA ALA A 376 19.63 -17.22 13.95
C ALA A 376 20.49 -18.01 12.95
N THR A 377 19.93 -19.00 12.29
CA THR A 377 20.62 -19.79 11.27
C THR A 377 21.04 -18.94 10.07
N LEU A 378 20.16 -18.09 9.57
CA LEU A 378 20.45 -17.18 8.46
C LEU A 378 21.47 -16.11 8.86
N GLN A 379 21.41 -15.60 10.07
CA GLN A 379 22.39 -14.63 10.58
C GLN A 379 23.78 -15.26 10.67
N ARG A 380 23.86 -16.48 11.20
CA ARG A 380 25.13 -17.23 11.25
C ARG A 380 25.70 -17.44 9.85
N TYR A 381 24.88 -17.79 8.89
CA TYR A 381 25.31 -17.94 7.50
C TYR A 381 25.83 -16.63 6.92
N LYS A 382 25.15 -15.52 7.20
CA LYS A 382 25.60 -14.19 6.75
C LYS A 382 27.01 -13.85 7.30
N GLU A 383 27.26 -14.13 8.56
CA GLU A 383 28.57 -13.93 9.20
C GLU A 383 29.67 -14.81 8.59
N LEU A 384 29.33 -16.03 8.19
CA LEU A 384 30.27 -16.98 7.60
C LEU A 384 30.57 -16.73 6.11
N ARG A 385 29.74 -15.94 5.42
CA ARG A 385 29.87 -15.73 3.97
C ARG A 385 31.24 -15.18 3.56
N ASP A 386 31.77 -14.25 4.32
CA ASP A 386 33.08 -13.64 4.02
C ASP A 386 34.21 -14.65 4.23
N ILE A 387 34.11 -15.48 5.27
CA ILE A 387 35.04 -16.57 5.54
C ILE A 387 35.00 -17.59 4.43
N ILE A 388 33.81 -17.98 3.99
CA ILE A 388 33.61 -18.95 2.89
C ILE A 388 34.21 -18.42 1.58
N ALA A 389 34.02 -17.13 1.29
CA ALA A 389 34.53 -16.49 0.07
C ALA A 389 36.06 -16.43 0.02
N ILE A 390 36.71 -16.31 1.15
CA ILE A 390 38.20 -16.18 1.25
C ILE A 390 38.86 -17.55 1.42
N LEU A 391 38.36 -18.37 2.34
CA LEU A 391 39.03 -19.61 2.78
C LEU A 391 38.38 -20.89 2.24
N GLY A 392 37.16 -20.77 1.72
CA GLY A 392 36.38 -21.94 1.25
C GLY A 392 35.60 -22.61 2.37
N MET A 393 34.73 -23.55 1.95
CA MET A 393 33.86 -24.31 2.87
C MET A 393 34.63 -25.29 3.76
N ASP A 394 35.78 -25.79 3.29
CA ASP A 394 36.52 -26.84 3.99
C ASP A 394 37.14 -26.39 5.31
N GLU A 395 37.41 -25.10 5.43
CA GLU A 395 37.99 -24.49 6.65
C GLU A 395 36.97 -24.25 7.77
N LEU A 396 35.68 -24.47 7.51
CA LEU A 396 34.63 -24.31 8.53
C LEU A 396 34.63 -25.51 9.50
N SER A 397 34.25 -25.24 10.76
CA SER A 397 33.93 -26.29 11.71
C SER A 397 32.77 -27.15 11.25
N PRO A 398 32.66 -28.41 11.70
CA PRO A 398 31.51 -29.26 11.36
C PRO A 398 30.17 -28.63 11.73
N GLU A 399 30.11 -27.90 12.83
CA GLU A 399 28.93 -27.16 13.28
C GLU A 399 28.55 -26.03 12.31
N ASP A 400 29.53 -25.25 11.87
CA ASP A 400 29.32 -24.19 10.89
C ASP A 400 28.95 -24.71 9.51
N LYS A 401 29.52 -25.83 9.08
CA LYS A 401 29.13 -26.52 7.84
C LYS A 401 27.67 -26.95 7.87
N LEU A 402 27.22 -27.47 8.99
CA LEU A 402 25.82 -27.85 9.20
C LEU A 402 24.90 -26.62 9.18
N ALA A 403 25.28 -25.54 9.86
CA ALA A 403 24.55 -24.28 9.86
C ALA A 403 24.40 -23.69 8.46
N VAL A 404 25.47 -23.70 7.66
CA VAL A 404 25.44 -23.25 6.26
C VAL A 404 24.53 -24.12 5.40
N SER A 405 24.58 -25.44 5.54
CA SER A 405 23.71 -26.36 4.82
C SER A 405 22.23 -26.10 5.11
N ARG A 406 21.87 -25.97 6.37
CA ARG A 406 20.51 -25.65 6.80
C ARG A 406 20.07 -24.27 6.34
N ALA A 407 20.93 -23.26 6.44
CA ALA A 407 20.64 -21.91 5.99
C ALA A 407 20.33 -21.82 4.48
N ARG A 408 21.09 -22.54 3.65
CA ARG A 408 20.82 -22.63 2.21
C ARG A 408 19.48 -23.27 1.90
N LYS A 409 19.12 -24.35 2.63
CA LYS A 409 17.79 -24.96 2.50
C LYS A 409 16.68 -24.01 2.93
N ILE A 410 16.88 -23.28 4.01
CA ILE A 410 15.93 -22.26 4.47
C ILE A 410 15.74 -21.17 3.43
N GLN A 411 16.82 -20.63 2.86
CA GLN A 411 16.72 -19.61 1.81
C GLN A 411 15.91 -20.08 0.61
N ARG A 412 16.15 -21.30 0.16
CA ARG A 412 15.42 -21.86 -0.97
C ARG A 412 13.97 -22.17 -0.62
N PHE A 413 13.69 -22.62 0.60
CA PHE A 413 12.34 -22.88 1.06
C PHE A 413 11.53 -21.61 1.32
N LEU A 414 12.17 -20.46 1.53
CA LEU A 414 11.51 -19.15 1.57
C LEU A 414 10.93 -18.75 0.21
N SER A 415 11.44 -19.29 -0.89
CA SER A 415 10.87 -19.13 -2.21
C SER A 415 9.57 -19.91 -2.36
N GLN A 416 8.63 -19.37 -3.13
CA GLN A 416 7.41 -20.08 -3.50
C GLN A 416 6.85 -19.55 -4.82
N PRO A 417 6.17 -20.39 -5.61
CA PRO A 417 5.52 -19.95 -6.83
C PRO A 417 4.24 -19.18 -6.51
N PHE A 418 4.05 -18.08 -7.22
CA PHE A 418 2.86 -17.24 -7.09
C PHE A 418 1.83 -17.56 -8.17
N HIS A 419 0.54 -17.47 -7.82
CA HIS A 419 -0.56 -17.65 -8.77
C HIS A 419 -0.51 -16.61 -9.89
N VAL A 420 -0.20 -15.35 -9.55
CA VAL A 420 -0.14 -14.25 -10.51
C VAL A 420 1.07 -14.33 -11.44
N ALA A 421 2.04 -15.17 -11.14
CA ALA A 421 3.26 -15.37 -11.94
C ALA A 421 3.24 -16.68 -12.76
N GLU A 422 2.17 -17.46 -12.71
CA GLU A 422 2.07 -18.76 -13.42
C GLU A 422 2.35 -18.64 -14.90
N VAL A 423 1.87 -17.58 -15.54
CA VAL A 423 2.07 -17.32 -16.98
C VAL A 423 3.56 -17.15 -17.33
N PHE A 424 4.34 -16.57 -16.42
CA PHE A 424 5.77 -16.30 -16.63
C PHE A 424 6.67 -17.46 -16.20
N THR A 425 6.30 -18.14 -15.11
CA THR A 425 7.14 -19.20 -14.52
C THR A 425 6.81 -20.60 -15.05
N GLY A 426 5.61 -20.78 -15.60
CA GLY A 426 5.12 -22.09 -16.00
C GLY A 426 4.84 -23.06 -14.84
N SER A 427 4.92 -22.57 -13.60
CA SER A 427 4.68 -23.35 -12.39
C SER A 427 3.38 -22.94 -11.73
N PRO A 428 2.52 -23.89 -11.28
CA PRO A 428 1.31 -23.55 -10.53
C PRO A 428 1.62 -22.79 -9.26
N GLY A 429 0.87 -21.71 -8.99
CA GLY A 429 1.00 -20.95 -7.76
C GLY A 429 0.55 -21.76 -6.54
N LYS A 430 1.07 -21.38 -5.37
CA LYS A 430 0.79 -22.06 -4.10
C LYS A 430 0.39 -21.05 -3.04
N PHE A 431 -0.70 -21.37 -2.36
CA PHE A 431 -1.05 -20.76 -1.07
C PHE A 431 -0.60 -21.73 0.03
N VAL A 432 0.28 -21.31 0.92
CA VAL A 432 0.79 -22.16 1.99
C VAL A 432 0.18 -21.73 3.32
N PRO A 433 -0.65 -22.56 3.95
CA PRO A 433 -1.19 -22.26 5.27
C PRO A 433 -0.08 -22.06 6.31
N LEU A 434 -0.32 -21.18 7.28
CA LEU A 434 0.67 -20.85 8.32
C LEU A 434 1.18 -22.08 9.08
N LYS A 435 0.30 -23.00 9.39
CA LYS A 435 0.66 -24.25 10.09
C LYS A 435 1.67 -25.10 9.31
N GLU A 436 1.50 -25.19 8.00
CA GLU A 436 2.42 -25.92 7.12
C GLU A 436 3.74 -25.19 6.99
N THR A 437 3.73 -23.86 6.94
CA THR A 437 4.93 -23.02 6.95
C THR A 437 5.75 -23.24 8.21
N ILE A 438 5.15 -23.16 9.37
CA ILE A 438 5.82 -23.38 10.67
C ILE A 438 6.38 -24.81 10.73
N LYS A 439 5.59 -25.82 10.37
CA LYS A 439 6.00 -27.22 10.34
C LYS A 439 7.24 -27.42 9.46
N GLY A 440 7.21 -26.90 8.23
CA GLY A 440 8.30 -27.06 7.28
C GLY A 440 9.60 -26.43 7.75
N PHE A 441 9.59 -25.20 8.18
CA PHE A 441 10.78 -24.53 8.70
C PHE A 441 11.31 -25.17 9.99
N LYS A 442 10.42 -25.58 10.87
CA LYS A 442 10.80 -26.30 12.10
C LYS A 442 11.52 -27.61 11.80
N MET A 443 11.05 -28.39 10.82
CA MET A 443 11.72 -29.61 10.37
C MET A 443 13.12 -29.33 9.82
N ILE A 444 13.29 -28.25 9.07
CA ILE A 444 14.61 -27.87 8.52
C ILE A 444 15.58 -27.50 9.64
N VAL A 445 15.17 -26.64 10.56
CA VAL A 445 16.05 -26.17 11.66
C VAL A 445 16.37 -27.29 12.67
N ASN A 446 15.49 -28.26 12.84
CA ASN A 446 15.69 -29.40 13.74
C ASN A 446 16.53 -30.53 13.12
N GLY A 447 16.90 -30.41 11.85
CA GLY A 447 17.76 -31.37 11.18
C GLY A 447 17.07 -32.55 10.50
N GLU A 448 15.74 -32.61 10.52
CA GLU A 448 14.97 -33.69 9.88
C GLU A 448 15.13 -33.73 8.35
N CYS A 449 15.58 -32.62 7.76
CA CYS A 449 15.80 -32.46 6.33
C CYS A 449 17.28 -32.47 5.93
N ASP A 450 18.21 -32.77 6.83
CA ASP A 450 19.65 -32.67 6.56
C ASP A 450 20.13 -33.58 5.45
N ALA A 451 19.47 -34.71 5.24
CA ALA A 451 19.80 -35.67 4.19
C ALA A 451 19.27 -35.30 2.79
N LEU A 452 18.43 -34.30 2.69
CA LEU A 452 17.82 -33.88 1.42
C LEU A 452 18.70 -32.87 0.68
N PRO A 453 18.70 -32.87 -0.68
CA PRO A 453 19.41 -31.88 -1.47
C PRO A 453 18.75 -30.51 -1.34
N GLU A 454 19.53 -29.44 -1.34
CA GLU A 454 19.00 -28.08 -1.21
C GLU A 454 18.05 -27.66 -2.34
N GLN A 455 18.23 -28.19 -3.53
CA GLN A 455 17.37 -27.89 -4.70
C GLN A 455 15.94 -28.40 -4.51
N ALA A 456 15.71 -29.41 -3.68
CA ALA A 456 14.37 -29.89 -3.36
C ALA A 456 13.48 -28.83 -2.69
N PHE A 457 14.08 -27.86 -2.04
CA PHE A 457 13.36 -26.78 -1.33
C PHE A 457 13.07 -25.55 -2.19
N TYR A 458 13.58 -25.52 -3.42
CA TYR A 458 13.43 -24.36 -4.30
C TYR A 458 12.07 -24.34 -4.99
N MET A 459 11.37 -23.21 -4.89
CA MET A 459 10.07 -22.96 -5.53
C MET A 459 9.04 -24.07 -5.29
N VAL A 460 8.86 -24.42 -4.04
CA VAL A 460 7.85 -25.38 -3.57
C VAL A 460 6.88 -24.70 -2.61
N GLY A 461 5.72 -25.31 -2.39
CA GLY A 461 4.75 -24.87 -1.38
C GLY A 461 5.13 -25.36 0.01
N GLY A 462 4.49 -26.43 0.50
CA GLY A 462 4.80 -27.05 1.78
C GLY A 462 6.00 -27.98 1.76
N ILE A 463 6.39 -28.47 2.95
CA ILE A 463 7.55 -29.36 3.10
C ILE A 463 7.35 -30.71 2.41
N GLU A 464 6.12 -31.20 2.29
CA GLU A 464 5.77 -32.42 1.59
C GLU A 464 6.17 -32.37 0.11
N GLU A 465 6.01 -31.22 -0.52
CA GLU A 465 6.44 -31.01 -1.92
C GLU A 465 7.97 -31.08 -2.04
N ALA A 466 8.71 -30.61 -1.04
CA ALA A 466 10.16 -30.73 -0.99
C ALA A 466 10.60 -32.22 -0.91
N PHE A 467 9.92 -33.01 -0.10
CA PHE A 467 10.19 -34.47 -0.03
C PHE A 467 9.91 -35.18 -1.36
N GLU A 468 8.78 -34.87 -2.01
CA GLU A 468 8.45 -35.44 -3.31
C GLU A 468 9.46 -35.02 -4.40
N LYS A 469 9.84 -33.75 -4.42
CA LYS A 469 10.85 -33.22 -5.33
C LYS A 469 12.22 -33.87 -5.11
N ALA A 470 12.59 -34.13 -3.87
CA ALA A 470 13.83 -34.81 -3.53
C ALA A 470 13.91 -36.22 -4.16
N LYS A 471 12.80 -36.96 -4.22
CA LYS A 471 12.71 -38.27 -4.87
C LYS A 471 12.99 -38.22 -6.37
N THR A 472 12.65 -37.08 -7.01
CA THR A 472 12.86 -36.90 -8.44
C THR A 472 14.29 -36.45 -8.79
N LEU A 473 15.03 -35.94 -7.79
CA LEU A 473 16.41 -35.47 -7.95
C LEU A 473 17.48 -36.55 -7.65
N GLN A 474 17.04 -37.69 -7.11
CA GLN A 474 17.88 -38.88 -6.91
C GLN A 474 17.88 -39.73 -8.18
#